data_f668405ec978b90b08e9a58eaf1ab6d8
#
_entry.id   f668405ec978b90b08e9a58eaf1ab6d8
#
_cell.length_a   1.000
_cell.length_b   1.000
_cell.length_c   1.000
_cell.angle_alpha   90.00
_cell.angle_beta   90.00
_cell.angle_gamma   90.00
#
_symmetry.space_group_name_H-M   'P 1'
#
loop_
_entity.id
_entity.type
_entity.pdbx_description
1 polymer ?
#
loop_
_entity_poly.entity_id
_entity_poly.type
_entity_poly.pdbx_seq_one_letter_code
_entity_poly.pdbx_strand_id
1 'polypeptide(L)'
;MTVRRIRTAATAAAILTGVAACSAPGDTGGDSASADSVVIGVASEPDTLSPLLGYGKDGNSKIFDGLLALDADLKLRPALAKALPEVAGDGLTYTYTLRDGVEFSDGEPLTAADVVFTYETILDEKTNNTARSELDTIKEVRADGDDKVVFTLKYPYAPFAGRTVLPVVPEHIAGKQDPNTGSFNTEPIGTGPYLLASWSKGEKLTFKANPNYWGGAPKVKKVTMAVIEDDDVRATRMRSGDLDGAVLPPNLASTFKDDKARKTYDAKTYDFRTVTLPQENKVTGDRAVRQALDAAVDRQAMVDKILDGAGRPAYGPLPVDDPWFAQGIEREQDLAKAERILDRAGWRAGDGGIRAKDGRRASFTLLYPSGDKVRQDHALAYASDAKKAGIEVKVESATWEVIEPRMKDDAVLAGFGSNGDPDFGLYTLLHSSLAGDGFNNMGRYDNTAVDKALDTGRRSQDRAAREAAYDTLQRELVKDPGYTFLTHIDHVYVLADRWNGLTTQVEPHEHGFASGPWWNLETWQPKK
;
A
#
# COMPACT_ATOMS: atom_id res chain seq x y z
N MET A 1 -56.12 36.81 32.67
CA MET A 1 -56.27 38.27 32.73
C MET A 1 -55.51 38.86 31.56
N THR A 2 -56.22 39.19 30.59
CA THR A 2 -56.46 40.44 29.85
C THR A 2 -55.38 40.81 28.82
N VAL A 3 -55.79 40.61 27.62
CA VAL A 3 -55.43 41.15 26.31
C VAL A 3 -55.05 42.64 26.30
N ARG A 4 -54.09 43.04 25.46
CA ARG A 4 -54.26 44.21 24.62
C ARG A 4 -53.39 44.13 23.34
N ARG A 5 -54.10 44.03 22.21
CA ARG A 5 -53.63 44.31 20.85
C ARG A 5 -53.59 45.83 20.65
N ILE A 6 -52.53 46.35 19.99
CA ILE A 6 -52.62 47.61 19.29
C ILE A 6 -52.11 47.38 17.85
N ARG A 7 -53.00 47.62 16.91
CA ARG A 7 -52.74 47.80 15.47
C ARG A 7 -52.49 49.30 15.25
N THR A 8 -51.49 49.66 14.46
CA THR A 8 -51.53 50.88 13.68
C THR A 8 -50.94 50.68 12.30
N ALA A 9 -51.64 51.18 11.32
CA ALA A 9 -51.43 51.01 9.90
C ALA A 9 -50.66 52.19 9.27
N ALA A 10 -49.99 51.84 8.17
CA ALA A 10 -49.76 52.59 6.93
C ALA A 10 -49.05 53.92 6.94
N THR A 11 -48.00 54.08 6.18
CA THR A 11 -48.04 54.88 4.94
C THR A 11 -46.83 54.56 4.05
N ALA A 12 -47.11 54.38 2.78
CA ALA A 12 -46.12 54.20 1.72
C ALA A 12 -45.56 55.55 1.29
N ALA A 13 -44.25 55.64 1.10
CA ALA A 13 -43.65 56.70 0.27
C ALA A 13 -42.52 56.03 -0.55
N ALA A 14 -42.74 55.99 -1.84
CA ALA A 14 -41.73 55.55 -2.82
C ALA A 14 -40.74 56.71 -3.06
N ILE A 15 -39.46 56.45 -2.84
CA ILE A 15 -38.39 57.33 -3.35
C ILE A 15 -37.48 56.39 -4.21
N LEU A 16 -37.55 56.60 -5.53
CA LEU A 16 -36.56 56.07 -6.47
C LEU A 16 -35.28 56.86 -6.34
N THR A 17 -34.24 56.25 -5.82
CA THR A 17 -32.87 56.73 -6.01
C THR A 17 -32.08 55.61 -6.65
N GLY A 18 -31.67 55.84 -7.90
CA GLY A 18 -30.80 54.95 -8.65
C GLY A 18 -29.42 54.87 -7.97
N VAL A 19 -29.03 53.70 -7.53
CA VAL A 19 -27.66 53.38 -7.17
C VAL A 19 -27.10 52.53 -8.29
N ALA A 20 -26.18 53.06 -9.05
CA ALA A 20 -25.33 52.33 -9.95
C ALA A 20 -24.45 51.41 -9.09
N ALA A 21 -24.82 50.12 -9.01
CA ALA A 21 -23.99 49.08 -8.42
C ALA A 21 -22.89 48.73 -9.43
N CYS A 22 -21.67 49.20 -9.18
CA CYS A 22 -20.48 48.57 -9.72
C CYS A 22 -20.44 47.13 -9.16
N SER A 23 -20.92 46.18 -9.93
CA SER A 23 -20.66 44.78 -9.70
C SER A 23 -19.17 44.53 -9.96
N ALA A 24 -18.39 44.48 -8.89
CA ALA A 24 -17.12 43.77 -8.94
C ALA A 24 -17.45 42.30 -9.26
N PRO A 25 -16.72 41.67 -10.17
CA PRO A 25 -16.87 40.25 -10.38
C PRO A 25 -16.47 39.55 -9.08
N GLY A 26 -17.42 39.01 -8.33
CA GLY A 26 -17.15 38.05 -7.30
C GLY A 26 -16.54 36.82 -7.99
N ASP A 27 -15.30 36.58 -7.68
CA ASP A 27 -14.56 35.41 -8.08
C ASP A 27 -15.21 34.17 -7.43
N THR A 28 -16.32 33.71 -8.00
CA THR A 28 -16.80 32.34 -7.78
C THR A 28 -15.95 31.46 -8.67
N GLY A 29 -14.67 31.36 -8.31
CA GLY A 29 -13.74 30.41 -8.93
C GLY A 29 -14.16 29.00 -8.63
N GLY A 30 -15.07 28.47 -9.40
CA GLY A 30 -15.02 27.07 -9.76
C GLY A 30 -13.66 26.87 -10.43
N ASP A 31 -12.80 26.08 -9.83
CA ASP A 31 -11.50 25.68 -10.39
C ASP A 31 -11.80 24.95 -11.70
N SER A 32 -12.04 25.68 -12.78
CA SER A 32 -12.15 25.11 -14.13
C SER A 32 -10.76 24.53 -14.42
N ALA A 33 -10.69 23.19 -14.52
CA ALA A 33 -9.46 22.47 -14.75
C ALA A 33 -8.74 23.08 -15.95
N SER A 34 -7.62 23.76 -15.71
CA SER A 34 -6.76 24.20 -16.81
C SER A 34 -6.23 22.97 -17.56
N ALA A 35 -5.90 23.13 -18.84
CA ALA A 35 -5.48 22.01 -19.68
C ALA A 35 -4.26 21.26 -19.13
N ASP A 36 -3.49 21.89 -18.23
CA ASP A 36 -2.27 21.40 -17.60
C ASP A 36 -2.42 21.12 -16.10
N SER A 37 -3.66 20.98 -15.59
CA SER A 37 -3.94 20.59 -14.21
C SER A 37 -4.62 19.24 -14.12
N VAL A 38 -4.37 18.48 -13.03
CA VAL A 38 -4.98 17.18 -12.71
C VAL A 38 -5.61 17.23 -11.34
N VAL A 39 -6.85 16.76 -11.23
CA VAL A 39 -7.55 16.57 -9.95
C VAL A 39 -7.77 15.09 -9.69
N ILE A 40 -7.18 14.55 -8.63
CA ILE A 40 -7.21 13.14 -8.26
C ILE A 40 -8.06 12.97 -7.01
N GLY A 41 -9.05 12.08 -7.04
CA GLY A 41 -9.81 11.66 -5.86
C GLY A 41 -9.09 10.53 -5.13
N VAL A 42 -8.79 10.72 -3.85
CA VAL A 42 -8.16 9.72 -2.97
C VAL A 42 -9.04 9.43 -1.77
N ALA A 43 -8.95 8.21 -1.23
CA ALA A 43 -9.74 7.80 -0.06
C ALA A 43 -9.20 8.40 1.25
N SER A 44 -7.90 8.66 1.32
CA SER A 44 -7.23 9.17 2.52
C SER A 44 -6.08 10.10 2.16
N GLU A 45 -5.63 10.87 3.13
CA GLU A 45 -4.41 11.68 3.04
C GLU A 45 -3.31 11.11 3.94
N PRO A 46 -2.03 11.42 3.69
CA PRO A 46 -0.96 11.03 4.58
C PRO A 46 -1.01 11.81 5.92
N ASP A 47 -0.61 11.18 7.00
CA ASP A 47 -0.50 11.83 8.31
C ASP A 47 0.59 12.92 8.33
N THR A 48 1.67 12.66 7.60
CA THR A 48 2.85 13.52 7.46
C THR A 48 3.35 13.49 6.03
N LEU A 49 4.12 14.51 5.62
CA LEU A 49 4.85 14.53 4.36
C LEU A 49 6.37 14.36 4.58
N SER A 50 6.79 14.00 5.79
CA SER A 50 8.22 13.82 6.12
C SER A 50 8.69 12.39 5.91
N PRO A 51 9.69 12.15 5.05
CA PRO A 51 10.35 10.85 4.95
C PRO A 51 10.99 10.40 6.25
N LEU A 52 11.39 11.35 7.12
CA LEU A 52 11.92 11.04 8.45
C LEU A 52 10.92 10.36 9.37
N LEU A 53 9.62 10.39 9.03
CA LEU A 53 8.55 9.68 9.73
C LEU A 53 7.94 8.54 8.91
N GLY A 54 8.50 8.26 7.72
CA GLY A 54 8.10 7.14 6.86
C GLY A 54 7.32 7.52 5.60
N TYR A 55 7.03 8.81 5.35
CA TYR A 55 6.38 9.22 4.11
C TYR A 55 7.22 8.83 2.88
N GLY A 56 6.60 8.13 1.93
CA GLY A 56 7.26 7.74 0.69
C GLY A 56 8.36 6.69 0.85
N LYS A 57 8.42 5.96 1.97
CA LYS A 57 9.46 4.96 2.28
C LYS A 57 9.69 3.92 1.17
N ASP A 58 8.65 3.63 0.39
CA ASP A 58 8.67 2.67 -0.71
C ASP A 58 8.93 3.33 -2.09
N GLY A 59 9.43 4.56 -2.11
CA GLY A 59 9.72 5.31 -3.33
C GLY A 59 8.48 5.95 -3.98
N ASN A 60 7.36 5.98 -3.29
CA ASN A 60 6.06 6.47 -3.77
C ASN A 60 5.82 7.96 -3.45
N SER A 61 6.84 8.80 -3.53
CA SER A 61 6.75 10.26 -3.36
C SER A 61 6.88 11.00 -4.69
N LYS A 62 6.24 12.16 -4.80
CA LYS A 62 6.44 13.13 -5.88
C LYS A 62 7.13 14.41 -5.41
N ILE A 63 7.37 14.56 -4.10
CA ILE A 63 8.07 15.70 -3.49
C ILE A 63 9.56 15.41 -3.39
N PHE A 64 9.93 14.15 -3.21
CA PHE A 64 11.28 13.69 -2.95
C PHE A 64 11.69 12.57 -3.89
N ASP A 65 12.99 12.40 -4.09
CA ASP A 65 13.59 11.23 -4.73
C ASP A 65 14.46 10.45 -3.74
N GLY A 66 14.60 9.14 -3.97
CA GLY A 66 15.59 8.29 -3.32
C GLY A 66 16.89 8.18 -4.12
N LEU A 67 17.88 7.45 -3.60
CA LEU A 67 19.08 7.11 -4.39
C LEU A 67 18.71 6.33 -5.64
N LEU A 68 17.79 5.38 -5.49
CA LEU A 68 17.18 4.63 -6.56
C LEU A 68 15.67 4.91 -6.63
N ALA A 69 15.05 4.50 -7.73
CA ALA A 69 13.60 4.52 -7.91
C ALA A 69 13.14 3.20 -8.54
N LEU A 70 11.85 2.95 -8.56
CA LEU A 70 11.23 1.79 -9.19
C LEU A 70 10.70 2.17 -10.58
N ASP A 71 10.84 1.28 -11.55
CA ASP A 71 10.19 1.42 -12.86
C ASP A 71 8.75 0.86 -12.85
N ALA A 72 8.12 0.76 -14.02
CA ALA A 72 6.77 0.24 -14.16
C ALA A 72 6.59 -1.21 -13.66
N ASP A 73 7.65 -2.01 -13.70
CA ASP A 73 7.67 -3.42 -13.28
C ASP A 73 8.30 -3.60 -11.88
N LEU A 74 8.42 -2.54 -11.08
CA LEU A 74 9.10 -2.50 -9.77
C LEU A 74 10.58 -2.88 -9.81
N LYS A 75 11.24 -2.75 -10.96
CA LYS A 75 12.70 -2.93 -11.07
C LYS A 75 13.42 -1.66 -10.66
N LEU A 76 14.55 -1.84 -9.96
CA LEU A 76 15.37 -0.72 -9.52
C LEU A 76 16.02 0.00 -10.71
N ARG A 77 15.92 1.32 -10.70
CA ARG A 77 16.58 2.23 -11.63
C ARG A 77 17.31 3.34 -10.88
N PRO A 78 18.39 3.90 -11.45
CA PRO A 78 19.05 5.08 -10.87
C PRO A 78 18.10 6.28 -10.78
N ALA A 79 18.15 7.01 -9.63
CA ALA A 79 17.45 8.27 -9.42
C ALA A 79 18.45 9.36 -8.98
N LEU A 80 18.61 9.67 -7.68
CA LEU A 80 19.66 10.58 -7.22
C LEU A 80 21.06 10.00 -7.41
N ALA A 81 21.22 8.68 -7.42
CA ALA A 81 22.46 8.04 -7.83
C ALA A 81 22.60 7.98 -9.36
N LYS A 82 23.85 8.09 -9.87
CA LYS A 82 24.18 7.99 -11.30
C LYS A 82 23.95 6.59 -11.88
N ALA A 83 24.11 5.55 -11.03
CA ALA A 83 24.00 4.13 -11.38
C ALA A 83 23.48 3.31 -10.19
N LEU A 84 23.22 2.02 -10.41
CA LEU A 84 23.06 1.07 -9.32
C LEU A 84 24.34 1.02 -8.48
N PRO A 85 24.26 0.66 -7.17
CA PRO A 85 25.44 0.68 -6.29
C PRO A 85 26.52 -0.30 -6.73
N GLU A 86 27.77 0.07 -6.47
CA GLU A 86 28.87 -0.89 -6.44
C GLU A 86 28.79 -1.69 -5.15
N VAL A 87 28.69 -3.02 -5.27
CA VAL A 87 28.57 -3.94 -4.12
C VAL A 87 29.89 -4.68 -3.95
N ALA A 88 30.47 -4.61 -2.75
CA ALA A 88 31.67 -5.38 -2.44
C ALA A 88 31.41 -6.89 -2.48
N GLY A 89 32.47 -7.69 -2.75
CA GLY A 89 32.31 -9.14 -2.95
C GLY A 89 31.81 -9.91 -1.73
N ASP A 90 31.90 -9.33 -0.53
CA ASP A 90 31.33 -9.88 0.71
C ASP A 90 29.84 -9.55 0.91
N GLY A 91 29.26 -8.69 0.04
CA GLY A 91 27.87 -8.24 0.14
C GLY A 91 27.58 -7.31 1.32
N LEU A 92 28.62 -6.76 1.98
CA LEU A 92 28.48 -5.90 3.16
C LEU A 92 28.57 -4.42 2.85
N THR A 93 29.19 -4.03 1.75
CA THR A 93 29.44 -2.62 1.42
C THR A 93 28.77 -2.26 0.11
N TYR A 94 27.97 -1.19 0.13
CA TYR A 94 27.27 -0.63 -1.01
C TYR A 94 27.73 0.82 -1.20
N THR A 95 28.29 1.15 -2.37
CA THR A 95 28.75 2.49 -2.70
C THR A 95 27.89 3.10 -3.79
N TYR A 96 27.35 4.28 -3.54
CA TYR A 96 26.57 5.08 -4.48
C TYR A 96 27.34 6.33 -4.87
N THR A 97 27.29 6.70 -6.16
CA THR A 97 27.78 8.00 -6.65
C THR A 97 26.58 8.86 -7.02
N LEU A 98 26.46 10.04 -6.44
CA LEU A 98 25.36 10.97 -6.65
C LEU A 98 25.45 11.67 -8.03
N ARG A 99 24.31 12.09 -8.56
CA ARG A 99 24.24 12.93 -9.77
C ARG A 99 24.79 14.30 -9.50
N ASP A 100 25.44 14.88 -10.50
CA ASP A 100 25.87 16.27 -10.47
C ASP A 100 24.67 17.20 -10.71
N GLY A 101 24.66 18.37 -10.06
CA GLY A 101 23.72 19.44 -10.33
C GLY A 101 22.28 19.17 -9.90
N VAL A 102 22.03 18.22 -9.00
CA VAL A 102 20.74 18.06 -8.36
C VAL A 102 20.62 19.10 -7.24
N GLU A 103 19.52 19.83 -7.22
CA GLU A 103 19.20 20.84 -6.22
C GLU A 103 17.88 20.49 -5.51
N PHE A 104 17.81 20.83 -4.23
CA PHE A 104 16.53 20.88 -3.53
C PHE A 104 15.67 22.05 -4.06
N SER A 105 14.41 22.06 -3.74
CA SER A 105 13.46 23.05 -4.26
C SER A 105 13.69 24.49 -3.79
N ASP A 106 14.55 24.70 -2.80
CA ASP A 106 15.02 25.99 -2.33
C ASP A 106 16.34 26.45 -3.00
N GLY A 107 16.91 25.61 -3.86
CA GLY A 107 18.12 25.90 -4.65
C GLY A 107 19.43 25.44 -4.02
N GLU A 108 19.41 24.85 -2.82
CA GLU A 108 20.60 24.27 -2.21
C GLU A 108 20.97 22.94 -2.87
N PRO A 109 22.27 22.66 -3.12
CA PRO A 109 22.69 21.45 -3.81
C PRO A 109 22.52 20.21 -2.93
N LEU A 110 22.14 19.08 -3.56
CA LEU A 110 22.17 17.76 -2.93
C LEU A 110 23.62 17.31 -2.78
N THR A 111 23.98 16.83 -1.57
CA THR A 111 25.28 16.26 -1.24
C THR A 111 25.15 14.90 -0.55
N ALA A 112 26.28 14.21 -0.40
CA ALA A 112 26.34 12.96 0.37
C ALA A 112 25.98 13.16 1.86
N ALA A 113 26.17 14.35 2.40
CA ALA A 113 25.79 14.68 3.79
C ALA A 113 24.28 14.57 4.00
N ASP A 114 23.45 15.01 3.04
CA ASP A 114 21.99 14.91 3.12
C ASP A 114 21.53 13.45 3.18
N VAL A 115 22.19 12.57 2.43
CA VAL A 115 21.89 11.13 2.47
C VAL A 115 22.27 10.56 3.83
N VAL A 116 23.49 10.86 4.32
CA VAL A 116 23.95 10.39 5.65
C VAL A 116 22.98 10.87 6.73
N PHE A 117 22.69 12.16 6.76
CA PHE A 117 21.71 12.74 7.69
C PHE A 117 20.36 12.03 7.67
N THR A 118 19.83 11.77 6.47
CA THR A 118 18.53 11.10 6.30
C THR A 118 18.52 9.73 6.97
N TYR A 119 19.48 8.87 6.64
CA TYR A 119 19.52 7.51 7.16
C TYR A 119 19.87 7.46 8.65
N GLU A 120 20.79 8.29 9.13
CA GLU A 120 21.13 8.36 10.56
C GLU A 120 19.94 8.83 11.40
N THR A 121 19.19 9.85 10.92
CA THR A 121 18.00 10.34 11.61
C THR A 121 16.90 9.27 11.68
N ILE A 122 16.69 8.51 10.61
CA ILE A 122 15.70 7.43 10.59
C ILE A 122 16.10 6.29 11.55
N LEU A 123 17.39 6.00 11.64
CA LEU A 123 17.92 4.95 12.50
C LEU A 123 17.99 5.35 13.99
N ASP A 124 17.93 6.64 14.31
CA ASP A 124 17.89 7.11 15.70
C ASP A 124 16.58 6.62 16.37
N GLU A 125 16.73 5.92 17.51
CA GLU A 125 15.59 5.40 18.30
C GLU A 125 14.62 6.49 18.80
N LYS A 126 15.05 7.75 18.83
CA LYS A 126 14.22 8.89 19.20
C LYS A 126 13.30 9.35 18.08
N THR A 127 13.58 8.95 16.85
CA THR A 127 12.74 9.26 15.69
C THR A 127 11.65 8.19 15.56
N ASN A 128 10.40 8.62 15.51
CA ASN A 128 9.24 7.73 15.39
C ASN A 128 9.03 7.28 13.94
N ASN A 129 10.09 6.79 13.27
CA ASN A 129 10.02 6.37 11.89
C ASN A 129 9.45 4.95 11.76
N THR A 130 8.43 4.79 10.93
CA THR A 130 7.77 3.50 10.68
C THR A 130 8.62 2.50 9.89
N ALA A 131 9.64 3.00 9.14
CA ALA A 131 10.53 2.17 8.34
C ALA A 131 11.85 1.81 9.06
N ARG A 132 12.06 2.26 10.30
CA ARG A 132 13.33 2.06 11.02
C ARG A 132 13.75 0.58 11.11
N SER A 133 12.82 -0.30 11.44
CA SER A 133 13.09 -1.74 11.53
C SER A 133 13.46 -2.38 10.18
N GLU A 134 13.04 -1.79 9.08
CA GLU A 134 13.37 -2.23 7.73
C GLU A 134 14.81 -1.88 7.32
N LEU A 135 15.42 -0.92 8.01
CA LEU A 135 16.79 -0.43 7.81
C LEU A 135 17.77 -0.92 8.88
N ASP A 136 17.34 -1.77 9.79
CA ASP A 136 18.16 -2.26 10.91
C ASP A 136 19.41 -3.05 10.48
N THR A 137 19.46 -3.49 9.22
CA THR A 137 20.62 -4.13 8.59
C THR A 137 21.79 -3.18 8.42
N ILE A 138 21.57 -1.85 8.42
CA ILE A 138 22.61 -0.85 8.30
C ILE A 138 23.44 -0.82 9.59
N LYS A 139 24.76 -0.97 9.45
CA LYS A 139 25.72 -0.79 10.52
C LYS A 139 26.22 0.64 10.55
N GLU A 140 26.47 1.22 9.39
CA GLU A 140 27.04 2.55 9.21
C GLU A 140 26.66 3.10 7.84
N VAL A 141 26.41 4.39 7.78
CA VAL A 141 26.32 5.17 6.54
C VAL A 141 27.31 6.33 6.64
N ARG A 142 28.11 6.58 5.61
CA ARG A 142 29.09 7.66 5.61
C ARG A 142 29.24 8.30 4.23
N ALA A 143 29.60 9.55 4.22
CA ALA A 143 30.03 10.25 3.03
C ALA A 143 31.53 9.92 2.71
N ASP A 144 31.86 9.88 1.42
CA ASP A 144 33.21 9.79 0.90
C ASP A 144 33.36 10.92 -0.14
N GLY A 145 33.66 12.11 0.35
CA GLY A 145 33.52 13.38 -0.37
C GLY A 145 32.06 13.84 -0.45
N ASP A 146 31.76 14.75 -1.37
CA ASP A 146 30.43 15.37 -1.49
C ASP A 146 29.49 14.55 -2.38
N ASP A 147 30.02 13.65 -3.21
CA ASP A 147 29.28 12.93 -4.24
C ASP A 147 29.17 11.41 -4.03
N LYS A 148 29.77 10.86 -2.97
CA LYS A 148 29.71 9.42 -2.71
C LYS A 148 29.17 9.10 -1.33
N VAL A 149 28.30 8.07 -1.29
CA VAL A 149 27.74 7.52 -0.06
C VAL A 149 28.09 6.05 0.05
N VAL A 150 28.61 5.64 1.19
CA VAL A 150 28.97 4.26 1.48
C VAL A 150 28.14 3.74 2.64
N PHE A 151 27.38 2.69 2.38
CA PHE A 151 26.66 1.92 3.39
C PHE A 151 27.47 0.68 3.75
N THR A 152 27.62 0.43 5.04
CA THR A 152 28.16 -0.83 5.58
C THR A 152 27.05 -1.57 6.31
N LEU A 153 26.82 -2.82 5.99
CA LEU A 153 25.78 -3.65 6.58
C LEU A 153 26.31 -4.52 7.72
N LYS A 154 25.45 -4.90 8.66
CA LYS A 154 25.74 -5.82 9.77
C LYS A 154 25.92 -7.27 9.29
N TYR A 155 25.24 -7.64 8.22
CA TYR A 155 25.30 -8.93 7.55
C TYR A 155 24.93 -8.76 6.06
N PRO A 156 25.33 -9.68 5.18
CA PRO A 156 24.94 -9.61 3.77
C PRO A 156 23.42 -9.61 3.63
N TYR A 157 22.90 -8.57 2.97
CA TYR A 157 21.45 -8.40 2.76
C TYR A 157 21.19 -8.09 1.28
N ALA A 158 20.83 -9.12 0.52
CA ALA A 158 20.69 -9.01 -0.93
C ALA A 158 19.65 -7.95 -1.39
N PRO A 159 18.50 -7.77 -0.70
CA PRO A 159 17.52 -6.76 -1.08
C PRO A 159 17.89 -5.33 -0.74
N PHE A 160 19.04 -5.06 -0.12
CA PHE A 160 19.39 -3.74 0.45
C PHE A 160 19.22 -2.59 -0.53
N ALA A 161 19.64 -2.77 -1.80
CA ALA A 161 19.48 -1.71 -2.81
C ALA A 161 18.01 -1.25 -2.97
N GLY A 162 17.05 -2.16 -2.80
CA GLY A 162 15.62 -1.83 -2.82
C GLY A 162 15.17 -0.93 -1.65
N ARG A 163 15.91 -0.91 -0.53
CA ARG A 163 15.64 0.01 0.59
C ARG A 163 16.12 1.43 0.32
N THR A 164 16.95 1.64 -0.71
CA THR A 164 17.47 2.97 -1.05
C THR A 164 16.59 3.75 -2.04
N VAL A 165 15.37 3.27 -2.29
CA VAL A 165 14.27 4.05 -2.88
C VAL A 165 13.67 5.04 -1.87
N LEU A 166 13.99 4.88 -0.58
CA LEU A 166 13.59 5.78 0.48
C LEU A 166 14.06 7.22 0.16
N PRO A 167 13.16 8.22 0.26
CA PRO A 167 13.46 9.61 -0.11
C PRO A 167 14.53 10.25 0.75
N VAL A 168 15.39 11.05 0.10
CA VAL A 168 16.43 11.85 0.77
C VAL A 168 15.89 13.22 1.14
N VAL A 169 16.21 13.71 2.34
CA VAL A 169 15.79 15.01 2.87
C VAL A 169 16.96 15.97 3.03
N PRO A 170 16.74 17.30 2.92
CA PRO A 170 17.79 18.31 3.09
C PRO A 170 18.22 18.46 4.55
N GLU A 171 19.50 18.19 4.87
CA GLU A 171 20.05 18.38 6.21
C GLU A 171 19.94 19.85 6.67
N HIS A 172 20.20 20.81 5.77
CA HIS A 172 20.23 22.24 6.09
C HIS A 172 18.89 22.81 6.59
N ILE A 173 17.77 22.10 6.32
CA ILE A 173 16.42 22.44 6.82
C ILE A 173 15.98 21.46 7.91
N ALA A 174 15.94 20.17 7.59
CA ALA A 174 15.41 19.14 8.48
C ALA A 174 16.29 18.94 9.73
N GLY A 175 17.62 19.09 9.60
CA GLY A 175 18.56 18.95 10.70
C GLY A 175 18.48 20.07 11.76
N LYS A 176 17.76 21.15 11.49
CA LYS A 176 17.52 22.24 12.46
C LYS A 176 16.24 22.07 13.27
N GLN A 177 15.51 20.99 13.07
CA GLN A 177 14.19 20.75 13.64
C GLN A 177 14.14 19.41 14.36
N ASP A 178 13.19 19.25 15.28
CA ASP A 178 12.86 17.95 15.82
C ASP A 178 12.14 17.13 14.74
N PRO A 179 12.60 15.93 14.38
CA PRO A 179 12.02 15.15 13.29
C PRO A 179 10.57 14.73 13.57
N ASN A 180 10.17 14.59 14.84
CA ASN A 180 8.83 14.16 15.20
C ASN A 180 7.79 15.29 15.17
N THR A 181 8.21 16.56 15.39
CA THR A 181 7.29 17.69 15.61
C THR A 181 7.58 18.92 14.77
N GLY A 182 8.68 18.92 13.99
CA GLY A 182 9.09 20.05 13.18
C GLY A 182 8.13 20.39 12.05
N SER A 183 8.17 21.64 11.57
CA SER A 183 7.33 22.11 10.45
C SER A 183 7.65 21.42 9.13
N PHE A 184 8.83 20.81 8.99
CA PHE A 184 9.21 20.00 7.83
C PHE A 184 8.19 18.86 7.55
N ASN A 185 7.48 18.40 8.59
CA ASN A 185 6.47 17.35 8.47
C ASN A 185 5.24 17.77 7.65
N THR A 186 5.01 19.07 7.50
CA THR A 186 3.87 19.66 6.76
C THR A 186 4.29 20.67 5.70
N GLU A 187 5.54 21.12 5.71
CA GLU A 187 6.13 22.08 4.79
C GLU A 187 7.43 21.52 4.19
N PRO A 188 7.34 20.43 3.40
CA PRO A 188 8.50 19.71 2.91
C PRO A 188 9.23 20.48 1.81
N ILE A 189 10.57 20.35 1.82
CA ILE A 189 11.47 20.73 0.74
C ILE A 189 12.15 19.46 0.25
N GLY A 190 12.11 19.17 -1.05
CA GLY A 190 12.67 17.97 -1.63
C GLY A 190 13.23 18.19 -3.02
N THR A 191 13.74 17.13 -3.64
CA THR A 191 14.34 17.13 -4.99
C THR A 191 13.34 16.78 -6.09
N GLY A 192 12.12 16.37 -5.72
CA GLY A 192 11.16 15.73 -6.62
C GLY A 192 10.50 16.64 -7.66
N PRO A 193 9.70 16.04 -8.57
CA PRO A 193 9.06 16.76 -9.69
C PRO A 193 7.97 17.73 -9.26
N TYR A 194 7.43 17.62 -8.06
CA TYR A 194 6.36 18.49 -7.56
C TYR A 194 6.69 19.06 -6.19
N LEU A 195 6.22 20.27 -5.94
CA LEU A 195 6.33 21.03 -4.70
C LEU A 195 4.97 21.13 -4.05
N LEU A 196 4.89 20.99 -2.74
CA LEU A 196 3.66 21.28 -2.01
C LEU A 196 3.33 22.78 -2.13
N ALA A 197 2.14 23.09 -2.61
CA ALA A 197 1.64 24.46 -2.67
C ALA A 197 0.71 24.78 -1.50
N SER A 198 -0.12 23.82 -1.08
CA SER A 198 -0.99 23.94 0.11
C SER A 198 -1.49 22.58 0.57
N TRP A 199 -1.78 22.48 1.85
CA TRP A 199 -2.42 21.33 2.47
C TRP A 199 -3.55 21.78 3.38
N SER A 200 -4.79 21.51 2.98
CA SER A 200 -5.99 21.67 3.81
C SER A 200 -6.37 20.31 4.36
N LYS A 201 -5.99 20.02 5.59
CA LYS A 201 -6.21 18.72 6.27
C LYS A 201 -7.68 18.28 6.17
N GLY A 202 -7.90 17.02 5.76
CA GLY A 202 -9.23 16.43 5.56
C GLY A 202 -9.94 16.87 4.28
N GLU A 203 -9.36 17.75 3.47
CA GLU A 203 -9.98 18.26 2.24
C GLU A 203 -9.14 17.99 1.00
N LYS A 204 -7.93 18.55 0.95
CA LYS A 204 -7.07 18.45 -0.23
C LYS A 204 -5.62 18.82 0.01
N LEU A 205 -4.75 18.22 -0.81
CA LEU A 205 -3.37 18.66 -1.03
C LEU A 205 -3.25 19.23 -2.44
N THR A 206 -2.54 20.32 -2.60
CA THR A 206 -2.26 20.94 -3.91
C THR A 206 -0.76 21.00 -4.12
N PHE A 207 -0.33 20.54 -5.29
CA PHE A 207 1.07 20.53 -5.69
C PHE A 207 1.24 21.36 -6.96
N LYS A 208 2.40 22.01 -7.09
CA LYS A 208 2.84 22.71 -8.31
C LYS A 208 4.07 22.03 -8.88
N ALA A 209 4.22 22.04 -10.19
CA ALA A 209 5.39 21.49 -10.86
C ALA A 209 6.67 22.20 -10.37
N ASN A 210 7.72 21.42 -10.13
CA ASN A 210 9.07 21.92 -9.91
C ASN A 210 9.70 22.32 -11.27
N PRO A 211 9.92 23.60 -11.56
CA PRO A 211 10.49 24.04 -12.84
C PRO A 211 11.95 23.60 -13.00
N ASN A 212 12.65 23.39 -11.88
CA ASN A 212 14.06 23.03 -11.81
C ASN A 212 14.29 21.53 -11.56
N TYR A 213 13.25 20.71 -11.73
CA TYR A 213 13.39 19.27 -11.52
C TYR A 213 14.51 18.69 -12.38
N TRP A 214 15.45 17.99 -11.79
CA TRP A 214 16.64 17.40 -12.46
C TRP A 214 16.25 16.42 -13.59
N GLY A 215 15.10 15.73 -13.47
CA GLY A 215 14.52 14.85 -14.49
C GLY A 215 13.75 15.57 -15.60
N GLY A 216 13.70 16.90 -15.56
CA GLY A 216 12.98 17.75 -16.51
C GLY A 216 11.65 18.26 -15.96
N ALA A 217 11.35 19.52 -16.23
CA ALA A 217 10.16 20.20 -15.71
C ALA A 217 8.84 19.51 -16.12
N PRO A 218 7.96 19.12 -15.17
CA PRO A 218 6.67 18.49 -15.49
C PRO A 218 5.80 19.35 -16.41
N LYS A 219 5.07 18.69 -17.32
CA LYS A 219 4.10 19.36 -18.19
C LYS A 219 2.75 19.56 -17.51
N VAL A 220 2.36 18.66 -16.63
CA VAL A 220 1.26 18.86 -15.69
C VAL A 220 1.72 19.88 -14.63
N LYS A 221 1.12 21.07 -14.64
CA LYS A 221 1.61 22.20 -13.82
C LYS A 221 1.03 22.23 -12.42
N LYS A 222 -0.16 21.69 -12.25
CA LYS A 222 -0.87 21.65 -10.96
C LYS A 222 -1.48 20.28 -10.77
N VAL A 223 -1.29 19.70 -9.59
CA VAL A 223 -1.96 18.46 -9.17
C VAL A 223 -2.71 18.74 -7.88
N THR A 224 -3.98 18.37 -7.83
CA THR A 224 -4.80 18.44 -6.62
C THR A 224 -5.23 17.04 -6.23
N MET A 225 -4.88 16.61 -5.03
CA MET A 225 -5.43 15.42 -4.40
C MET A 225 -6.63 15.84 -3.55
N ALA A 226 -7.83 15.48 -3.95
CA ALA A 226 -9.07 15.73 -3.20
C ALA A 226 -9.36 14.50 -2.32
N VAL A 227 -9.44 14.72 -1.00
CA VAL A 227 -9.76 13.66 -0.04
C VAL A 227 -11.27 13.39 -0.07
N ILE A 228 -11.65 12.18 -0.44
CA ILE A 228 -13.05 11.76 -0.58
C ILE A 228 -13.10 10.30 -0.12
N GLU A 229 -13.45 10.07 1.12
CA GLU A 229 -13.44 8.74 1.75
C GLU A 229 -14.46 7.79 1.13
N ASP A 230 -15.65 8.30 0.78
CA ASP A 230 -16.75 7.50 0.25
C ASP A 230 -16.56 7.18 -1.24
N ASP A 231 -16.59 5.90 -1.58
CA ASP A 231 -16.36 5.37 -2.93
C ASP A 231 -17.44 5.81 -3.93
N ASP A 232 -18.72 5.87 -3.50
CA ASP A 232 -19.85 6.29 -4.35
C ASP A 232 -19.77 7.79 -4.66
N VAL A 233 -19.31 8.59 -3.70
CA VAL A 233 -19.06 10.02 -3.89
C VAL A 233 -17.90 10.21 -4.86
N ARG A 234 -16.80 9.46 -4.72
CA ARG A 234 -15.69 9.51 -5.69
C ARG A 234 -16.15 9.14 -7.10
N ALA A 235 -16.91 8.05 -7.25
CA ALA A 235 -17.47 7.63 -8.54
C ALA A 235 -18.40 8.70 -9.13
N THR A 236 -19.23 9.34 -8.31
CA THR A 236 -20.13 10.42 -8.75
C THR A 236 -19.35 11.63 -9.24
N ARG A 237 -18.30 12.05 -8.51
CA ARG A 237 -17.44 13.19 -8.91
C ARG A 237 -16.58 12.86 -10.15
N MET A 238 -16.25 11.58 -10.36
CA MET A 238 -15.69 11.14 -11.63
C MET A 238 -16.68 11.32 -12.79
N ARG A 239 -17.96 10.96 -12.60
CA ARG A 239 -18.99 11.11 -13.65
C ARG A 239 -19.30 12.57 -13.98
N SER A 240 -19.31 13.46 -12.99
CA SER A 240 -19.53 14.90 -13.21
C SER A 240 -18.35 15.59 -13.90
N GLY A 241 -17.15 14.99 -13.88
CA GLY A 241 -15.92 15.60 -14.39
C GLY A 241 -15.22 16.51 -13.38
N ASP A 242 -15.59 16.46 -12.10
CA ASP A 242 -14.90 17.19 -11.02
C ASP A 242 -13.55 16.54 -10.67
N LEU A 243 -13.37 15.28 -11.05
CA LEU A 243 -12.11 14.53 -10.92
C LEU A 243 -11.60 14.11 -12.30
N ASP A 244 -10.29 14.20 -12.48
CA ASP A 244 -9.57 13.64 -13.64
C ASP A 244 -9.22 12.17 -13.45
N GLY A 245 -9.19 11.69 -12.21
CA GLY A 245 -8.93 10.31 -11.92
C GLY A 245 -9.19 9.92 -10.48
N ALA A 246 -9.50 8.64 -10.28
CA ALA A 246 -9.65 8.03 -8.95
C ALA A 246 -9.43 6.53 -9.03
N VAL A 247 -8.97 5.93 -7.93
CA VAL A 247 -9.09 4.49 -7.69
C VAL A 247 -10.51 4.21 -7.18
N LEU A 248 -11.15 3.20 -7.75
CA LEU A 248 -12.50 2.80 -7.38
C LEU A 248 -12.58 1.29 -7.17
N PRO A 249 -13.45 0.81 -6.27
CA PRO A 249 -13.79 -0.61 -6.20
C PRO A 249 -14.23 -1.15 -7.57
N PRO A 250 -13.92 -2.41 -7.90
CA PRO A 250 -14.18 -2.98 -9.23
C PRO A 250 -15.62 -2.83 -9.72
N ASN A 251 -16.60 -3.03 -8.83
CA ASN A 251 -18.03 -2.88 -9.14
C ASN A 251 -18.43 -1.44 -9.53
N LEU A 252 -17.79 -0.42 -8.95
CA LEU A 252 -18.03 0.98 -9.31
C LEU A 252 -17.25 1.35 -10.58
N ALA A 253 -16.00 0.90 -10.71
CA ALA A 253 -15.19 1.13 -11.90
C ALA A 253 -15.80 0.52 -13.17
N SER A 254 -16.42 -0.66 -13.06
CA SER A 254 -17.10 -1.33 -14.18
C SER A 254 -18.22 -0.48 -14.81
N THR A 255 -18.82 0.43 -14.04
CA THR A 255 -19.85 1.36 -14.55
C THR A 255 -19.33 2.39 -15.55
N PHE A 256 -18.00 2.50 -15.73
CA PHE A 256 -17.33 3.40 -16.68
C PHE A 256 -16.82 2.69 -17.94
N LYS A 257 -17.01 1.37 -18.09
CA LYS A 257 -16.52 0.59 -19.24
C LYS A 257 -16.95 1.14 -20.61
N ASP A 258 -18.15 1.73 -20.71
CA ASP A 258 -18.70 2.29 -21.94
C ASP A 258 -18.56 3.83 -22.02
N ASP A 259 -17.92 4.46 -21.05
CA ASP A 259 -17.71 5.91 -21.04
C ASP A 259 -16.61 6.31 -22.03
N LYS A 260 -16.99 7.13 -23.03
CA LYS A 260 -16.03 7.58 -24.07
C LYS A 260 -15.08 8.67 -23.59
N ALA A 261 -15.42 9.37 -22.51
CA ALA A 261 -14.61 10.45 -21.95
C ALA A 261 -13.60 9.95 -20.91
N ARG A 262 -13.74 8.69 -20.49
CA ARG A 262 -12.92 8.08 -19.43
C ARG A 262 -12.44 6.70 -19.85
N LYS A 263 -11.34 6.27 -19.24
CA LYS A 263 -10.78 4.92 -19.41
C LYS A 263 -10.54 4.29 -18.05
N THR A 264 -10.74 2.99 -18.00
CA THR A 264 -10.34 2.16 -16.87
C THR A 264 -8.95 1.59 -17.10
N TYR A 265 -8.16 1.50 -16.02
CA TYR A 265 -6.82 0.93 -16.00
C TYR A 265 -6.72 -0.02 -14.83
N ASP A 266 -6.44 -1.28 -15.10
CA ASP A 266 -6.20 -2.28 -14.09
C ASP A 266 -4.71 -2.26 -13.74
N ALA A 267 -4.37 -1.77 -12.55
CA ALA A 267 -3.02 -1.85 -12.02
C ALA A 267 -2.86 -3.18 -11.30
N LYS A 268 -1.97 -4.03 -11.82
CA LYS A 268 -1.57 -5.25 -11.09
C LYS A 268 -0.92 -4.87 -9.78
N THR A 269 -1.18 -5.67 -8.74
CA THR A 269 -0.59 -5.40 -7.43
C THR A 269 0.03 -6.65 -6.82
N TYR A 270 0.87 -6.44 -5.80
CA TYR A 270 1.27 -7.47 -4.85
C TYR A 270 0.31 -7.57 -3.67
N ASP A 271 -0.75 -6.72 -3.62
CA ASP A 271 -1.73 -6.75 -2.55
C ASP A 271 -2.56 -8.03 -2.60
N PHE A 272 -2.59 -8.78 -1.51
CA PHE A 272 -3.37 -10.00 -1.40
C PHE A 272 -4.25 -10.01 -0.16
N ARG A 273 -5.32 -10.79 -0.23
CA ARG A 273 -6.18 -11.11 0.91
C ARG A 273 -5.92 -12.52 1.39
N THR A 274 -5.80 -12.65 2.70
CA THR A 274 -5.51 -13.92 3.35
C THR A 274 -6.24 -14.03 4.68
N VAL A 275 -6.52 -15.26 5.09
CA VAL A 275 -7.01 -15.57 6.44
C VAL A 275 -5.84 -16.09 7.26
N THR A 276 -5.50 -15.41 8.35
CA THR A 276 -4.52 -15.92 9.32
C THR A 276 -5.10 -17.11 10.07
N LEU A 277 -4.28 -18.12 10.35
CA LEU A 277 -4.69 -19.33 11.06
C LEU A 277 -3.86 -19.50 12.34
N PRO A 278 -4.23 -18.82 13.46
CA PRO A 278 -3.43 -18.82 14.68
C PRO A 278 -3.15 -20.23 15.18
N GLN A 279 -1.87 -20.54 15.39
CA GLN A 279 -1.45 -21.90 15.81
C GLN A 279 -1.73 -22.15 17.30
N GLU A 280 -1.91 -21.12 18.09
CA GLU A 280 -2.33 -21.23 19.51
C GLU A 280 -3.82 -21.54 19.66
N ASN A 281 -4.65 -21.26 18.66
CA ASN A 281 -6.07 -21.61 18.68
C ASN A 281 -6.26 -23.14 18.59
N LYS A 282 -7.14 -23.66 19.41
CA LYS A 282 -7.35 -25.13 19.55
C LYS A 282 -7.93 -25.82 18.31
N VAL A 283 -8.47 -25.07 17.35
CA VAL A 283 -9.02 -25.61 16.07
C VAL A 283 -8.04 -25.32 14.94
N THR A 284 -7.65 -24.07 14.72
CA THR A 284 -6.69 -23.71 13.67
C THR A 284 -5.26 -24.13 13.98
N GLY A 285 -4.92 -24.45 15.23
CA GLY A 285 -3.67 -25.09 15.63
C GLY A 285 -3.51 -26.53 15.10
N ASP A 286 -4.62 -27.23 14.80
CA ASP A 286 -4.55 -28.53 14.13
C ASP A 286 -4.22 -28.36 12.64
N ARG A 287 -3.03 -28.85 12.24
CA ARG A 287 -2.56 -28.76 10.85
C ARG A 287 -3.56 -29.33 9.84
N ALA A 288 -4.26 -30.40 10.21
CA ALA A 288 -5.26 -31.01 9.31
C ALA A 288 -6.43 -30.06 9.05
N VAL A 289 -6.83 -29.27 10.05
CA VAL A 289 -7.86 -28.23 9.89
C VAL A 289 -7.36 -27.15 8.93
N ARG A 290 -6.12 -26.67 9.09
CA ARG A 290 -5.54 -25.66 8.19
C ARG A 290 -5.43 -26.16 6.75
N GLN A 291 -4.97 -27.40 6.55
CA GLN A 291 -4.93 -28.04 5.23
C GLN A 291 -6.31 -28.23 4.60
N ALA A 292 -7.30 -28.58 5.40
CA ALA A 292 -8.68 -28.74 4.92
C ALA A 292 -9.31 -27.41 4.53
N LEU A 293 -9.07 -26.36 5.31
CA LEU A 293 -9.51 -24.98 5.00
C LEU A 293 -8.90 -24.52 3.68
N ASP A 294 -7.59 -24.74 3.48
CA ASP A 294 -6.92 -24.34 2.24
C ASP A 294 -7.44 -25.11 1.02
N ALA A 295 -7.79 -26.41 1.16
CA ALA A 295 -8.38 -27.22 0.10
C ALA A 295 -9.86 -26.88 -0.18
N ALA A 296 -10.58 -26.32 0.79
CA ALA A 296 -12.01 -26.05 0.69
C ALA A 296 -12.34 -24.74 -0.04
N VAL A 297 -11.39 -23.83 -0.20
CA VAL A 297 -11.64 -22.47 -0.72
C VAL A 297 -11.75 -22.44 -2.24
N ASP A 298 -12.82 -21.82 -2.75
CA ASP A 298 -13.00 -21.49 -4.17
C ASP A 298 -12.45 -20.10 -4.49
N ARG A 299 -11.17 -20.04 -4.77
CA ARG A 299 -10.44 -18.78 -5.05
C ARG A 299 -10.90 -18.09 -6.33
N GLN A 300 -11.18 -18.89 -7.37
CA GLN A 300 -11.64 -18.33 -8.65
C GLN A 300 -13.02 -17.69 -8.49
N ALA A 301 -13.94 -18.34 -7.76
CA ALA A 301 -15.24 -17.73 -7.49
C ALA A 301 -15.13 -16.41 -6.71
N MET A 302 -14.15 -16.28 -5.80
CA MET A 302 -13.90 -15.00 -5.11
C MET A 302 -13.44 -13.92 -6.10
N VAL A 303 -12.53 -14.22 -7.02
CA VAL A 303 -12.09 -13.28 -8.07
C VAL A 303 -13.29 -12.87 -8.93
N ASP A 304 -14.08 -13.83 -9.40
CA ASP A 304 -15.18 -13.56 -10.33
C ASP A 304 -16.35 -12.80 -9.69
N LYS A 305 -16.65 -13.06 -8.40
CA LYS A 305 -17.87 -12.57 -7.74
C LYS A 305 -17.65 -11.40 -6.78
N ILE A 306 -16.46 -11.30 -6.20
CA ILE A 306 -16.13 -10.23 -5.26
C ILE A 306 -15.36 -9.13 -5.95
N LEU A 307 -14.40 -9.51 -6.83
CA LEU A 307 -13.52 -8.58 -7.50
C LEU A 307 -13.95 -8.21 -8.94
N ASP A 308 -15.08 -8.74 -9.43
CA ASP A 308 -15.56 -8.53 -10.81
C ASP A 308 -14.47 -8.82 -11.87
N GLY A 309 -13.58 -9.80 -11.57
CA GLY A 309 -12.45 -10.18 -12.39
C GLY A 309 -11.18 -9.34 -12.21
N ALA A 310 -11.21 -8.27 -11.39
CA ALA A 310 -10.05 -7.43 -11.12
C ALA A 310 -9.16 -8.06 -10.03
N GLY A 311 -8.45 -9.11 -10.40
CA GLY A 311 -7.56 -9.83 -9.49
C GLY A 311 -7.23 -11.23 -9.99
N ARG A 312 -6.52 -11.99 -9.15
CA ARG A 312 -6.04 -13.34 -9.45
C ARG A 312 -6.21 -14.23 -8.22
N PRO A 313 -6.46 -15.55 -8.38
CA PRO A 313 -6.39 -16.49 -7.28
C PRO A 313 -5.01 -16.44 -6.59
N ALA A 314 -4.97 -16.40 -5.26
CA ALA A 314 -3.73 -16.45 -4.50
C ALA A 314 -3.49 -17.86 -3.94
N TYR A 315 -2.39 -18.49 -4.34
CA TYR A 315 -1.97 -19.81 -3.87
C TYR A 315 -0.84 -19.72 -2.84
N GLY A 316 -0.33 -18.53 -2.65
CA GLY A 316 0.73 -18.12 -1.74
C GLY A 316 0.80 -16.59 -1.67
N PRO A 317 1.84 -16.07 -1.03
CA PRO A 317 2.00 -14.61 -0.90
C PRO A 317 2.50 -13.92 -2.19
N LEU A 318 2.98 -14.68 -3.17
CA LEU A 318 3.46 -14.15 -4.44
C LEU A 318 2.45 -14.41 -5.56
N PRO A 319 2.22 -13.43 -6.47
CA PRO A 319 1.31 -13.59 -7.61
C PRO A 319 1.80 -14.69 -8.57
N VAL A 320 0.88 -15.32 -9.28
CA VAL A 320 1.20 -16.41 -10.23
C VAL A 320 2.08 -15.99 -11.41
N ASP A 321 2.09 -14.71 -11.75
CA ASP A 321 2.90 -14.11 -12.79
C ASP A 321 4.21 -13.47 -12.25
N ASP A 322 4.50 -13.63 -10.95
CA ASP A 322 5.75 -13.18 -10.34
C ASP A 322 6.92 -14.10 -10.72
N PRO A 323 8.11 -13.56 -11.03
CA PRO A 323 9.31 -14.37 -11.32
C PRO A 323 9.75 -15.31 -10.17
N TRP A 324 9.35 -15.00 -8.93
CA TRP A 324 9.66 -15.81 -7.74
C TRP A 324 8.56 -16.83 -7.39
N PHE A 325 7.47 -16.89 -8.16
CA PHE A 325 6.38 -17.80 -7.88
C PHE A 325 6.81 -19.27 -8.10
N ALA A 326 6.53 -20.13 -7.12
CA ALA A 326 6.81 -21.55 -7.20
C ALA A 326 5.80 -22.25 -8.11
N GLN A 327 6.22 -22.64 -9.30
CA GLN A 327 5.34 -23.29 -10.28
C GLN A 327 4.80 -24.64 -9.75
N GLY A 328 3.52 -24.92 -10.05
CA GLY A 328 2.86 -26.18 -9.70
C GLY A 328 2.33 -26.27 -8.26
N ILE A 329 2.21 -25.09 -7.57
CA ILE A 329 1.51 -25.01 -6.27
C ILE A 329 0.06 -24.55 -6.42
N GLU A 330 -0.37 -24.25 -7.64
CA GLU A 330 -1.74 -23.88 -7.97
C GLU A 330 -2.70 -25.03 -7.63
N ARG A 331 -3.85 -24.70 -7.10
CA ARG A 331 -4.84 -25.68 -6.66
C ARG A 331 -6.26 -25.14 -6.72
N GLU A 332 -7.15 -25.96 -7.23
CA GLU A 332 -8.58 -25.71 -7.24
C GLU A 332 -9.23 -26.13 -5.91
N GLN A 333 -10.48 -25.74 -5.71
CA GLN A 333 -11.30 -26.24 -4.62
C GLN A 333 -11.46 -27.78 -4.72
N ASP A 334 -11.14 -28.47 -3.62
CA ASP A 334 -11.33 -29.93 -3.49
C ASP A 334 -11.95 -30.25 -2.11
N LEU A 335 -13.27 -30.20 -2.05
CA LEU A 335 -14.02 -30.51 -0.83
C LEU A 335 -13.82 -31.97 -0.40
N ALA A 336 -13.74 -32.89 -1.35
CA ALA A 336 -13.51 -34.31 -1.04
C ALA A 336 -12.12 -34.53 -0.41
N LYS A 337 -11.10 -33.77 -0.86
CA LYS A 337 -9.78 -33.78 -0.23
C LYS A 337 -9.84 -33.19 1.18
N ALA A 338 -10.54 -32.07 1.38
CA ALA A 338 -10.72 -31.46 2.69
C ALA A 338 -11.36 -32.42 3.68
N GLU A 339 -12.43 -33.10 3.29
CA GLU A 339 -13.11 -34.12 4.10
C GLU A 339 -12.19 -35.29 4.44
N ARG A 340 -11.48 -35.84 3.46
CA ARG A 340 -10.52 -36.96 3.68
C ARG A 340 -9.39 -36.56 4.67
N ILE A 341 -8.90 -35.32 4.60
CA ILE A 341 -7.89 -34.80 5.53
C ILE A 341 -8.45 -34.78 6.95
N LEU A 342 -9.64 -34.22 7.15
CA LEU A 342 -10.30 -34.14 8.45
C LEU A 342 -10.61 -35.51 9.03
N ASP A 343 -11.13 -36.45 8.19
CA ASP A 343 -11.42 -37.81 8.59
C ASP A 343 -10.18 -38.56 9.09
N ARG A 344 -9.05 -38.45 8.36
CA ARG A 344 -7.78 -39.08 8.77
C ARG A 344 -7.26 -38.49 10.08
N ALA A 345 -7.50 -37.23 10.33
CA ALA A 345 -7.09 -36.54 11.55
C ALA A 345 -8.06 -36.75 12.74
N GLY A 346 -9.14 -37.51 12.57
CA GLY A 346 -10.10 -37.84 13.62
C GLY A 346 -11.22 -36.81 13.81
N TRP A 347 -11.34 -35.83 12.93
CA TRP A 347 -12.48 -34.90 12.89
C TRP A 347 -13.68 -35.59 12.26
N ARG A 348 -14.71 -35.93 13.03
CA ARG A 348 -15.90 -36.67 12.60
C ARG A 348 -17.09 -35.74 12.42
N ALA A 349 -17.96 -36.05 11.45
CA ALA A 349 -19.22 -35.33 11.28
C ALA A 349 -20.04 -35.37 12.59
N GLY A 350 -20.52 -34.21 13.00
CA GLY A 350 -21.31 -33.99 14.19
C GLY A 350 -22.64 -33.30 13.88
N ASP A 351 -23.29 -32.80 14.90
CA ASP A 351 -24.58 -32.15 14.77
C ASP A 351 -24.52 -30.91 13.87
N GLY A 352 -25.53 -30.76 13.00
CA GLY A 352 -25.62 -29.67 12.05
C GLY A 352 -24.55 -29.68 10.94
N GLY A 353 -23.92 -30.85 10.70
CA GLY A 353 -22.91 -31.03 9.67
C GLY A 353 -21.51 -30.49 10.06
N ILE A 354 -21.35 -29.95 11.27
CA ILE A 354 -20.05 -29.44 11.73
C ILE A 354 -19.28 -30.56 12.43
N ARG A 355 -18.03 -30.74 12.05
CA ARG A 355 -17.15 -31.78 12.56
C ARG A 355 -16.73 -31.55 14.02
N ALA A 356 -16.41 -32.60 14.72
CA ALA A 356 -15.87 -32.55 16.07
C ALA A 356 -14.75 -33.57 16.28
N LYS A 357 -13.81 -33.28 17.17
CA LYS A 357 -12.72 -34.15 17.59
C LYS A 357 -12.52 -34.02 19.09
N ASP A 358 -12.50 -35.12 19.82
CA ASP A 358 -12.35 -35.16 21.28
C ASP A 358 -13.31 -34.23 22.02
N GLY A 359 -14.59 -34.21 21.58
CA GLY A 359 -15.63 -33.33 22.15
C GLY A 359 -15.54 -31.86 21.72
N ARG A 360 -14.52 -31.47 20.95
CA ARG A 360 -14.35 -30.10 20.46
C ARG A 360 -14.95 -29.96 19.07
N ARG A 361 -15.87 -29.01 18.90
CA ARG A 361 -16.46 -28.62 17.63
C ARG A 361 -15.42 -27.90 16.76
N ALA A 362 -15.39 -28.17 15.46
CA ALA A 362 -14.57 -27.46 14.49
C ALA A 362 -15.16 -26.05 14.23
N SER A 363 -14.97 -25.15 15.18
CA SER A 363 -15.51 -23.77 15.15
C SER A 363 -14.49 -22.77 15.65
N PHE A 364 -14.32 -21.67 14.89
CA PHE A 364 -13.45 -20.55 15.28
C PHE A 364 -14.01 -19.22 14.77
N THR A 365 -13.48 -18.09 15.26
CA THR A 365 -13.87 -16.75 14.86
C THR A 365 -12.92 -16.22 13.77
N LEU A 366 -13.48 -15.54 12.77
CA LEU A 366 -12.76 -14.79 11.75
C LEU A 366 -13.13 -13.31 11.87
N LEU A 367 -12.16 -12.49 12.21
CA LEU A 367 -12.30 -11.04 12.32
C LEU A 367 -11.99 -10.37 10.98
N TYR A 368 -12.68 -9.28 10.67
CA TYR A 368 -12.33 -8.40 9.57
C TYR A 368 -12.50 -6.93 9.96
N PRO A 369 -11.70 -5.98 9.39
CA PRO A 369 -11.78 -4.56 9.71
C PRO A 369 -13.15 -3.96 9.34
N SER A 370 -13.72 -3.19 10.26
CA SER A 370 -14.99 -2.50 10.05
C SER A 370 -14.91 -1.52 8.88
N GLY A 371 -15.98 -1.47 8.07
CA GLY A 371 -16.07 -0.57 6.91
C GLY A 371 -15.45 -1.12 5.62
N ASP A 372 -14.69 -2.22 5.68
CA ASP A 372 -14.11 -2.85 4.49
C ASP A 372 -15.05 -3.89 3.88
N LYS A 373 -15.78 -3.47 2.86
CA LYS A 373 -16.75 -4.33 2.16
C LYS A 373 -16.09 -5.50 1.43
N VAL A 374 -14.93 -5.29 0.83
CA VAL A 374 -14.20 -6.33 0.10
C VAL A 374 -13.73 -7.42 1.07
N ARG A 375 -13.18 -7.05 2.24
CA ARG A 375 -12.82 -8.02 3.27
C ARG A 375 -14.04 -8.72 3.87
N GLN A 376 -15.15 -8.02 4.06
CA GLN A 376 -16.41 -8.64 4.50
C GLN A 376 -16.85 -9.76 3.56
N ASP A 377 -16.89 -9.47 2.25
CA ASP A 377 -17.36 -10.43 1.26
C ASP A 377 -16.43 -11.65 1.15
N HIS A 378 -15.11 -11.45 1.22
CA HIS A 378 -14.15 -12.54 1.31
C HIS A 378 -14.35 -13.39 2.57
N ALA A 379 -14.57 -12.78 3.75
CA ALA A 379 -14.79 -13.50 4.99
C ALA A 379 -16.05 -14.35 4.95
N LEU A 380 -17.14 -13.83 4.39
CA LEU A 380 -18.41 -14.56 4.22
C LEU A 380 -18.28 -15.72 3.22
N ALA A 381 -17.60 -15.51 2.10
CA ALA A 381 -17.31 -16.54 1.11
C ALA A 381 -16.45 -17.65 1.72
N TYR A 382 -15.38 -17.29 2.42
CA TYR A 382 -14.51 -18.24 3.13
C TYR A 382 -15.29 -19.07 4.17
N ALA A 383 -16.14 -18.43 4.98
CA ALA A 383 -16.96 -19.12 5.96
C ALA A 383 -17.97 -20.09 5.31
N SER A 384 -18.53 -19.70 4.17
CA SER A 384 -19.41 -20.57 3.37
C SER A 384 -18.68 -21.81 2.86
N ASP A 385 -17.47 -21.65 2.33
CA ASP A 385 -16.66 -22.76 1.82
C ASP A 385 -16.18 -23.69 2.95
N ALA A 386 -15.70 -23.13 4.06
CA ALA A 386 -15.31 -23.89 5.25
C ALA A 386 -16.46 -24.75 5.79
N LYS A 387 -17.70 -24.21 5.76
CA LYS A 387 -18.90 -24.94 6.19
C LYS A 387 -19.19 -26.18 5.32
N LYS A 388 -18.92 -26.11 4.02
CA LYS A 388 -19.06 -27.27 3.11
C LYS A 388 -18.14 -28.42 3.51
N ALA A 389 -16.96 -28.12 4.09
CA ALA A 389 -16.03 -29.12 4.63
C ALA A 389 -16.37 -29.53 6.09
N GLY A 390 -17.39 -28.94 6.70
CA GLY A 390 -17.80 -29.22 8.07
C GLY A 390 -17.06 -28.40 9.12
N ILE A 391 -16.55 -27.22 8.76
CA ILE A 391 -15.89 -26.28 9.69
C ILE A 391 -16.75 -25.03 9.78
N GLU A 392 -17.10 -24.62 11.01
CA GLU A 392 -17.86 -23.39 11.28
C GLU A 392 -16.92 -22.22 11.48
N VAL A 393 -17.09 -21.16 10.68
CA VAL A 393 -16.37 -19.90 10.82
C VAL A 393 -17.36 -18.81 11.21
N LYS A 394 -17.17 -18.22 12.38
CA LYS A 394 -17.97 -17.11 12.88
C LYS A 394 -17.34 -15.81 12.43
N VAL A 395 -18.00 -15.09 11.54
CA VAL A 395 -17.49 -13.85 10.96
C VAL A 395 -17.90 -12.67 11.84
N GLU A 396 -16.95 -11.87 12.29
CA GLU A 396 -17.15 -10.68 13.13
C GLU A 396 -16.42 -9.47 12.55
N SER A 397 -17.10 -8.32 12.54
CA SER A 397 -16.50 -7.01 12.18
C SER A 397 -15.95 -6.33 13.44
N ALA A 398 -14.74 -5.75 13.36
CA ALA A 398 -14.15 -5.01 14.46
C ALA A 398 -13.17 -3.93 13.98
N THR A 399 -12.84 -2.95 14.81
CA THR A 399 -11.75 -2.00 14.52
C THR A 399 -10.38 -2.66 14.78
N TRP A 400 -9.31 -2.09 14.26
CA TRP A 400 -7.96 -2.65 14.45
C TRP A 400 -7.54 -2.71 15.92
N GLU A 401 -7.96 -1.74 16.74
CA GLU A 401 -7.69 -1.72 18.18
C GLU A 401 -8.33 -2.92 18.92
N VAL A 402 -9.44 -3.45 18.39
CA VAL A 402 -10.11 -4.64 18.91
C VAL A 402 -9.51 -5.92 18.31
N ILE A 403 -9.10 -5.89 17.05
CA ILE A 403 -8.51 -7.02 16.35
C ILE A 403 -7.14 -7.38 16.90
N GLU A 404 -6.26 -6.39 17.06
CA GLU A 404 -4.85 -6.59 17.42
C GLU A 404 -4.65 -7.48 18.67
N PRO A 405 -5.27 -7.24 19.82
CA PRO A 405 -5.10 -8.09 20.99
C PRO A 405 -5.68 -9.50 20.84
N ARG A 406 -6.54 -9.73 19.83
CA ARG A 406 -7.21 -11.02 19.55
C ARG A 406 -6.49 -11.87 18.51
N MET A 407 -5.52 -11.34 17.76
CA MET A 407 -4.86 -12.02 16.63
C MET A 407 -4.21 -13.37 17.00
N LYS A 408 -3.84 -13.55 18.25
CA LYS A 408 -3.26 -14.83 18.74
C LYS A 408 -4.29 -15.95 18.88
N ASP A 409 -5.56 -15.61 19.12
CA ASP A 409 -6.63 -16.55 19.41
C ASP A 409 -7.64 -16.66 18.26
N ASP A 410 -7.92 -15.57 17.55
CA ASP A 410 -8.88 -15.48 16.46
C ASP A 410 -8.19 -15.30 15.11
N ALA A 411 -8.78 -15.89 14.08
CA ALA A 411 -8.34 -15.67 12.71
C ALA A 411 -8.66 -14.24 12.27
N VAL A 412 -7.85 -13.68 11.37
CA VAL A 412 -8.04 -12.34 10.81
C VAL A 412 -8.00 -12.39 9.30
N LEU A 413 -8.97 -11.76 8.66
CA LEU A 413 -8.90 -11.47 7.23
C LEU A 413 -8.02 -10.25 7.02
N ALA A 414 -6.76 -10.50 6.71
CA ALA A 414 -5.71 -9.52 6.54
C ALA A 414 -5.40 -9.25 5.07
N GLY A 415 -4.72 -8.14 4.80
CA GLY A 415 -4.13 -7.81 3.53
C GLY A 415 -2.66 -7.48 3.72
N PHE A 416 -1.83 -7.91 2.78
CA PHE A 416 -0.40 -7.65 2.75
C PHE A 416 0.06 -7.50 1.30
N GLY A 417 1.25 -6.96 1.12
CA GLY A 417 1.88 -6.83 -0.18
C GLY A 417 3.40 -6.83 -0.08
N SER A 418 4.07 -6.60 -1.20
CA SER A 418 5.53 -6.56 -1.31
C SER A 418 5.96 -5.54 -2.36
N ASN A 419 7.18 -5.04 -2.25
CA ASN A 419 7.77 -4.07 -3.18
C ASN A 419 8.65 -4.72 -4.26
N GLY A 420 8.26 -5.88 -4.76
CA GLY A 420 8.96 -6.57 -5.85
C GLY A 420 10.09 -7.51 -5.41
N ASP A 421 10.69 -7.35 -4.23
CA ASP A 421 11.57 -8.38 -3.64
C ASP A 421 10.78 -9.18 -2.60
N PRO A 422 10.78 -10.53 -2.65
CA PRO A 422 10.02 -11.34 -1.71
C PRO A 422 10.34 -11.08 -0.24
N ASP A 423 11.58 -10.70 0.08
CA ASP A 423 11.98 -10.43 1.46
C ASP A 423 11.13 -9.35 2.13
N PHE A 424 10.76 -8.29 1.39
CA PHE A 424 10.07 -7.13 1.93
C PHE A 424 8.69 -7.41 2.51
N GLY A 425 8.00 -8.42 1.96
CA GLY A 425 6.69 -8.83 2.48
C GLY A 425 6.75 -10.12 3.30
N LEU A 426 7.52 -11.12 2.83
CA LEU A 426 7.45 -12.48 3.37
C LEU A 426 8.14 -12.64 4.71
N TYR A 427 9.22 -11.91 4.96
CA TYR A 427 9.95 -12.04 6.22
C TYR A 427 9.09 -11.59 7.41
N THR A 428 8.48 -10.43 7.31
CA THR A 428 7.59 -9.90 8.37
C THR A 428 6.29 -10.72 8.50
N LEU A 429 5.80 -11.26 7.39
CA LEU A 429 4.58 -12.07 7.39
C LEU A 429 4.78 -13.43 8.06
N LEU A 430 5.96 -14.08 7.90
CA LEU A 430 6.10 -15.53 8.13
C LEU A 430 7.19 -15.92 9.14
N HIS A 431 8.23 -15.08 9.38
CA HIS A 431 9.33 -15.49 10.25
C HIS A 431 8.89 -15.60 11.70
N SER A 432 9.15 -16.75 12.33
CA SER A 432 8.67 -17.06 13.68
C SER A 432 9.20 -16.10 14.75
N SER A 433 10.41 -15.54 14.58
CA SER A 433 10.99 -14.58 15.54
C SER A 433 10.22 -13.27 15.65
N LEU A 434 9.34 -12.97 14.69
CA LEU A 434 8.51 -11.77 14.68
C LEU A 434 7.09 -12.02 15.18
N ALA A 435 6.79 -13.23 15.64
CA ALA A 435 5.47 -13.59 16.15
C ALA A 435 5.10 -12.77 17.40
N GLY A 436 4.04 -11.96 17.28
CA GLY A 436 3.56 -11.11 18.37
C GLY A 436 4.20 -9.72 18.44
N ASP A 437 4.98 -9.35 17.44
CA ASP A 437 5.49 -7.99 17.24
C ASP A 437 4.52 -7.20 16.33
N GLY A 438 3.57 -6.51 16.92
CA GLY A 438 2.52 -5.78 16.21
C GLY A 438 1.78 -6.65 15.20
N PHE A 439 1.70 -6.21 13.95
CA PHE A 439 1.07 -6.92 12.85
C PHE A 439 1.99 -7.91 12.12
N ASN A 440 3.24 -8.07 12.56
CA ASN A 440 4.15 -9.07 12.02
C ASN A 440 3.71 -10.48 12.45
N ASN A 441 3.80 -11.43 11.53
CA ASN A 441 3.41 -12.83 11.75
C ASN A 441 2.16 -12.99 12.65
N MET A 442 1.07 -12.34 12.23
CA MET A 442 -0.19 -12.23 13.00
C MET A 442 -0.74 -13.59 13.45
N GLY A 443 -0.57 -14.63 12.65
CA GLY A 443 -1.00 -16.00 12.94
C GLY A 443 -0.08 -16.76 13.89
N ARG A 444 1.01 -16.16 14.34
CA ARG A 444 2.08 -16.80 15.13
C ARG A 444 2.56 -18.09 14.50
N TYR A 445 2.72 -18.04 13.19
CA TYR A 445 3.17 -19.17 12.39
C TYR A 445 4.61 -19.53 12.77
N ASP A 446 4.84 -20.80 13.08
CA ASP A 446 6.15 -21.34 13.44
C ASP A 446 6.44 -22.56 12.55
N ASN A 447 7.45 -22.42 11.68
CA ASN A 447 7.92 -23.48 10.81
C ASN A 447 9.40 -23.27 10.51
N THR A 448 10.25 -24.10 11.12
CA THR A 448 11.72 -23.99 11.00
C THR A 448 12.21 -24.06 9.54
N ALA A 449 11.52 -24.78 8.64
CA ALA A 449 11.91 -24.87 7.23
C ALA A 449 11.62 -23.55 6.50
N VAL A 450 10.53 -22.87 6.86
CA VAL A 450 10.17 -21.55 6.34
C VAL A 450 11.15 -20.50 6.86
N ASP A 451 11.46 -20.49 8.16
CA ASP A 451 12.44 -19.56 8.75
C ASP A 451 13.79 -19.68 8.07
N LYS A 452 14.29 -20.90 7.91
CA LYS A 452 15.55 -21.17 7.21
C LYS A 452 15.54 -20.69 5.75
N ALA A 453 14.42 -20.86 5.05
CA ALA A 453 14.27 -20.39 3.67
C ALA A 453 14.27 -18.87 3.61
N LEU A 454 13.57 -18.18 4.52
CA LEU A 454 13.57 -16.72 4.65
C LEU A 454 14.98 -16.19 4.93
N ASP A 455 15.69 -16.78 5.90
CA ASP A 455 17.07 -16.39 6.21
C ASP A 455 18.03 -16.60 5.04
N THR A 456 17.88 -17.70 4.29
CA THR A 456 18.67 -17.95 3.09
C THR A 456 18.36 -16.94 1.99
N GLY A 457 17.06 -16.70 1.71
CA GLY A 457 16.62 -15.73 0.73
C GLY A 457 17.09 -14.31 1.02
N ARG A 458 17.11 -13.93 2.28
CA ARG A 458 17.55 -12.61 2.77
C ARG A 458 19.06 -12.40 2.61
N ARG A 459 19.87 -13.40 2.95
CA ARG A 459 21.33 -13.27 3.10
C ARG A 459 22.13 -13.63 1.88
N SER A 460 21.60 -14.48 0.99
CA SER A 460 22.35 -14.93 -0.19
C SER A 460 22.41 -13.83 -1.26
N GLN A 461 23.62 -13.54 -1.77
CA GLN A 461 23.83 -12.72 -2.95
C GLN A 461 23.62 -13.50 -4.26
N ASP A 462 23.55 -14.84 -4.18
CA ASP A 462 23.29 -15.70 -5.34
C ASP A 462 21.78 -15.78 -5.64
N ARG A 463 21.38 -15.30 -6.80
CA ARG A 463 20.00 -15.29 -7.27
C ARG A 463 19.39 -16.69 -7.30
N ALA A 464 20.13 -17.70 -7.77
CA ALA A 464 19.63 -19.08 -7.85
C ALA A 464 19.37 -19.69 -6.45
N ALA A 465 20.25 -19.40 -5.49
CA ALA A 465 20.05 -19.83 -4.10
C ALA A 465 18.83 -19.15 -3.47
N ARG A 466 18.59 -17.87 -3.77
CA ARG A 466 17.38 -17.16 -3.32
C ARG A 466 16.12 -17.75 -3.94
N GLU A 467 16.11 -18.00 -5.25
CA GLU A 467 14.97 -18.63 -5.95
C GLU A 467 14.63 -20.00 -5.35
N ALA A 468 15.63 -20.86 -5.12
CA ALA A 468 15.43 -22.14 -4.48
C ALA A 468 14.90 -22.04 -3.04
N ALA A 469 15.33 -21.02 -2.29
CA ALA A 469 14.83 -20.75 -0.95
C ALA A 469 13.35 -20.35 -0.96
N TYR A 470 12.96 -19.40 -1.81
CA TYR A 470 11.57 -18.95 -1.90
C TYR A 470 10.64 -20.01 -2.55
N ASP A 471 11.14 -20.84 -3.46
CA ASP A 471 10.39 -22.03 -3.95
C ASP A 471 10.12 -23.01 -2.79
N THR A 472 11.14 -23.30 -1.99
CA THR A 472 11.02 -24.16 -0.80
C THR A 472 10.00 -23.60 0.18
N LEU A 473 10.06 -22.30 0.49
CA LEU A 473 9.13 -21.61 1.37
C LEU A 473 7.68 -21.79 0.91
N GLN A 474 7.39 -21.50 -0.35
CA GLN A 474 6.03 -21.58 -0.89
C GLN A 474 5.49 -23.03 -0.86
N ARG A 475 6.35 -24.03 -1.14
CA ARG A 475 5.96 -25.45 -1.04
C ARG A 475 5.73 -25.90 0.40
N GLU A 476 6.47 -25.35 1.36
CA GLU A 476 6.23 -25.63 2.78
C GLU A 476 4.90 -25.01 3.24
N LEU A 477 4.54 -23.80 2.77
CA LEU A 477 3.23 -23.20 3.05
C LEU A 477 2.05 -24.04 2.51
N VAL A 478 2.24 -24.76 1.40
CA VAL A 478 1.23 -25.72 0.90
C VAL A 478 1.09 -26.92 1.82
N LYS A 479 2.22 -27.43 2.36
CA LYS A 479 2.25 -28.60 3.25
C LYS A 479 1.75 -28.27 4.65
N ASP A 480 2.07 -27.10 5.16
CA ASP A 480 1.71 -26.63 6.49
C ASP A 480 1.23 -25.16 6.43
N PRO A 481 -0.03 -24.91 6.04
CA PRO A 481 -0.54 -23.57 5.87
C PRO A 481 -0.65 -22.83 7.21
N GLY A 482 0.07 -21.74 7.39
CA GLY A 482 -0.15 -20.76 8.47
C GLY A 482 -1.20 -19.73 8.11
N TYR A 483 -1.49 -19.64 6.81
CA TYR A 483 -2.42 -18.70 6.19
C TYR A 483 -3.20 -19.40 5.09
N THR A 484 -4.46 -19.03 4.89
CA THR A 484 -5.20 -19.36 3.66
C THR A 484 -5.17 -18.15 2.74
N PHE A 485 -4.36 -18.17 1.71
CA PHE A 485 -4.33 -17.14 0.68
C PHE A 485 -5.57 -17.24 -0.20
N LEU A 486 -6.22 -16.12 -0.48
CA LEU A 486 -7.50 -16.06 -1.17
C LEU A 486 -7.35 -15.48 -2.58
N THR A 487 -7.03 -14.19 -2.67
CA THR A 487 -6.91 -13.46 -3.93
C THR A 487 -5.77 -12.46 -3.87
N HIS A 488 -5.08 -12.22 -4.99
CA HIS A 488 -4.38 -10.97 -5.27
C HIS A 488 -5.38 -10.00 -5.89
N ILE A 489 -5.38 -8.74 -5.44
CA ILE A 489 -6.32 -7.71 -5.90
C ILE A 489 -5.62 -6.81 -6.91
N ASP A 490 -6.25 -6.55 -8.04
CA ASP A 490 -5.81 -5.48 -8.93
C ASP A 490 -6.56 -4.20 -8.57
N HIS A 491 -5.88 -3.05 -8.60
CA HIS A 491 -6.52 -1.77 -8.34
C HIS A 491 -7.04 -1.19 -9.64
N VAL A 492 -8.31 -0.82 -9.65
CA VAL A 492 -8.97 -0.29 -10.84
C VAL A 492 -9.03 1.23 -10.76
N TYR A 493 -8.36 1.87 -11.68
CA TYR A 493 -8.35 3.31 -11.84
C TYR A 493 -9.29 3.74 -12.95
N VAL A 494 -10.05 4.80 -12.72
CA VAL A 494 -10.83 5.48 -13.75
C VAL A 494 -10.21 6.84 -13.98
N LEU A 495 -9.80 7.14 -15.22
CA LEU A 495 -9.16 8.39 -15.59
C LEU A 495 -9.83 9.06 -16.79
N ALA A 496 -9.85 10.38 -16.78
CA ALA A 496 -10.26 11.18 -17.93
C ALA A 496 -9.31 10.92 -19.13
N ASP A 497 -9.86 10.62 -20.31
CA ASP A 497 -9.09 10.31 -21.51
C ASP A 497 -8.54 11.57 -22.19
N ARG A 498 -7.83 12.41 -21.45
CA ARG A 498 -7.25 13.67 -21.93
C ARG A 498 -5.72 13.79 -21.80
N TRP A 499 -5.06 12.68 -21.44
CA TRP A 499 -3.62 12.64 -21.20
C TRP A 499 -2.91 11.67 -22.14
N ASN A 500 -1.70 12.05 -22.61
CA ASN A 500 -0.75 11.18 -23.28
C ASN A 500 0.42 10.88 -22.33
N GLY A 501 1.12 9.75 -22.56
CA GLY A 501 2.28 9.34 -21.77
C GLY A 501 1.95 8.58 -20.49
N LEU A 502 0.67 8.36 -20.22
CA LEU A 502 0.22 7.56 -19.08
C LEU A 502 0.58 6.08 -19.31
N THR A 503 1.24 5.49 -18.32
CA THR A 503 1.47 4.05 -18.20
C THR A 503 1.14 3.63 -16.79
N THR A 504 0.84 2.34 -16.59
CA THR A 504 0.50 1.83 -15.25
C THR A 504 1.71 1.12 -14.65
N GLN A 505 2.05 1.45 -13.42
CA GLN A 505 3.05 0.72 -12.63
C GLN A 505 2.36 -0.44 -11.90
N VAL A 506 3.07 -1.55 -11.72
CA VAL A 506 2.68 -2.58 -10.74
C VAL A 506 2.73 -1.95 -9.34
N GLU A 507 1.71 -2.18 -8.53
CA GLU A 507 1.66 -1.59 -7.20
C GLU A 507 2.13 -2.56 -6.12
N PRO A 508 2.89 -2.07 -5.12
CA PRO A 508 3.28 -2.91 -4.00
C PRO A 508 2.07 -3.29 -3.13
N HIS A 509 1.75 -2.52 -2.14
CA HIS A 509 0.58 -2.68 -1.27
C HIS A 509 -0.10 -1.34 -1.03
N GLU A 510 0.68 -0.28 -0.95
CA GLU A 510 0.17 1.04 -0.62
C GLU A 510 -0.35 1.76 -1.87
N HIS A 511 -1.51 2.38 -1.70
CA HIS A 511 -2.13 3.24 -2.69
C HIS A 511 -1.64 4.66 -2.46
N GLY A 512 -1.18 5.32 -3.47
CA GLY A 512 -0.70 6.67 -3.27
C GLY A 512 -0.71 7.51 -4.53
N PHE A 513 -0.39 8.78 -4.34
CA PHE A 513 -0.21 9.76 -5.38
C PHE A 513 0.94 9.43 -6.36
N ALA A 514 1.78 8.43 -6.05
CA ALA A 514 2.97 8.13 -6.82
C ALA A 514 3.05 6.67 -7.30
N SER A 515 1.96 5.93 -7.28
CA SER A 515 1.86 4.54 -7.74
C SER A 515 0.76 4.36 -8.78
N GLY A 516 0.61 3.16 -9.31
CA GLY A 516 -0.36 2.85 -10.36
C GLY A 516 -0.18 3.73 -11.59
N PRO A 517 -1.23 4.33 -12.16
CA PRO A 517 -1.11 5.23 -13.29
C PRO A 517 -0.44 6.57 -12.95
N TRP A 518 -0.36 6.96 -11.66
CA TRP A 518 0.25 8.22 -11.23
C TRP A 518 1.78 8.19 -11.15
N TRP A 519 2.40 7.01 -11.24
CA TRP A 519 3.83 6.83 -11.02
C TRP A 519 4.72 7.68 -11.95
N ASN A 520 4.25 7.96 -13.18
CA ASN A 520 4.97 8.78 -14.15
C ASN A 520 4.24 10.08 -14.52
N LEU A 521 3.45 10.62 -13.59
CA LEU A 521 2.61 11.82 -13.80
C LEU A 521 3.40 13.03 -14.31
N GLU A 522 4.66 13.18 -13.90
CA GLU A 522 5.57 14.23 -14.36
C GLU A 522 5.86 14.17 -15.87
N THR A 523 5.65 13.02 -16.51
CA THR A 523 5.86 12.83 -17.94
C THR A 523 4.61 13.03 -18.77
N TRP A 524 3.44 13.15 -18.14
CA TRP A 524 2.16 13.28 -18.85
C TRP A 524 2.07 14.57 -19.64
N GLN A 525 1.34 14.51 -20.75
CA GLN A 525 1.09 15.66 -21.62
C GLN A 525 -0.39 15.73 -21.97
N PRO A 526 -1.03 16.93 -21.96
CA PRO A 526 -2.40 17.08 -22.44
C PRO A 526 -2.54 16.58 -23.87
N LYS A 527 -3.63 15.88 -24.19
CA LYS A 527 -4.01 15.60 -25.58
C LYS A 527 -4.40 16.90 -26.28
N LYS A 528 -4.03 17.04 -27.54
CA LYS A 528 -4.37 18.21 -28.36
C LYS A 528 -5.82 18.15 -28.80
#